data_d369ba4376591712ed61bcb088e7e3e4
#
_entry.id   d369ba4376591712ed61bcb088e7e3e4
#
_cell.length_a   1.000
_cell.length_b   1.000
_cell.length_c   1.000
_cell.angle_alpha   90.00
_cell.angle_beta   90.00
_cell.angle_gamma   90.00
#
_symmetry.space_group_name_H-M   'P 1'
#
loop_
_entity.id
_entity.type
_entity.pdbx_description
1 polymer ?
#
loop_
_entity_poly.entity_id
_entity_poly.type
_entity_poly.pdbx_seq_one_letter_code
_entity_poly.pdbx_strand_id
1 'polypeptide(L)'
;MANVDKQEVNKFSDIANEWWNKNGDFKPLHVINPLRANYIKDKINLENKKVLDVGCGGGLLAEALHDFGAKVTGIDAAGPGIEVAKLHASNNQKDIEYYEKTAEDLSQQ
;
A
#
# COMPACT_ATOMS: atom_id res chain seq x y z
N MET A 1 21.57 -19.51 -8.62
CA MET A 1 20.18 -19.08 -8.76
C MET A 1 19.58 -18.67 -7.43
N ALA A 2 19.65 -19.53 -6.42
CA ALA A 2 19.10 -19.21 -5.09
C ALA A 2 19.74 -17.96 -4.43
N ASN A 3 21.03 -17.70 -4.68
CA ASN A 3 21.73 -16.57 -4.07
C ASN A 3 21.26 -15.21 -4.61
N VAL A 4 20.91 -15.16 -5.90
CA VAL A 4 20.39 -13.92 -6.52
C VAL A 4 19.03 -13.60 -5.96
N ASP A 5 18.19 -14.60 -5.83
CA ASP A 5 16.83 -14.43 -5.31
C ASP A 5 16.85 -13.98 -3.84
N LYS A 6 17.79 -14.51 -3.04
CA LYS A 6 17.94 -14.10 -1.65
C LYS A 6 18.35 -12.63 -1.52
N GLN A 7 19.27 -12.17 -2.39
CA GLN A 7 19.70 -10.77 -2.36
C GLN A 7 18.56 -9.84 -2.74
N GLU A 8 17.76 -10.20 -3.73
CA GLU A 8 16.62 -9.40 -4.14
C GLU A 8 15.55 -9.36 -3.06
N VAL A 9 15.25 -10.50 -2.45
CA VAL A 9 14.27 -10.58 -1.36
C VAL A 9 14.72 -9.72 -0.18
N ASN A 10 15.99 -9.78 0.19
CA ASN A 10 16.54 -8.97 1.28
C ASN A 10 16.46 -7.48 0.96
N LYS A 11 16.74 -7.11 -0.29
CA LYS A 11 16.66 -5.72 -0.73
C LYS A 11 15.23 -5.19 -0.64
N PHE A 12 14.25 -5.96 -1.09
CA PHE A 12 12.85 -5.57 -0.99
C PHE A 12 12.40 -5.53 0.47
N SER A 13 12.86 -6.44 1.31
CA SER A 13 12.55 -6.42 2.73
C SER A 13 13.10 -5.17 3.41
N ASP A 14 14.33 -4.77 3.06
CA ASP A 14 14.95 -3.56 3.61
C ASP A 14 14.17 -2.31 3.18
N ILE A 15 13.75 -2.23 1.91
CA ILE A 15 12.94 -1.12 1.42
C ILE A 15 11.58 -1.10 2.13
N ALA A 16 10.95 -2.25 2.29
CA ALA A 16 9.68 -2.36 2.98
C ALA A 16 9.79 -1.92 4.44
N ASN A 17 10.86 -2.36 5.13
CA ASN A 17 11.10 -1.96 6.51
C ASN A 17 11.30 -0.46 6.63
N GLU A 18 12.03 0.15 5.70
CA GLU A 18 12.25 1.60 5.70
C GLU A 18 10.94 2.35 5.43
N TRP A 19 10.16 1.91 4.44
CA TRP A 19 8.89 2.54 4.09
C TRP A 19 7.93 2.56 5.28
N TRP A 20 7.86 1.44 6.01
CA TRP A 20 6.95 1.28 7.13
C TRP A 20 7.54 1.69 8.47
N ASN A 21 8.78 2.18 8.49
CA ASN A 21 9.43 2.68 9.69
C ASN A 21 8.88 4.06 10.06
N LYS A 22 8.12 4.13 11.13
CA LYS A 22 7.45 5.37 11.56
C LYS A 22 8.44 6.47 11.98
N ASN A 23 9.68 6.12 12.23
CA ASN A 23 10.73 7.04 12.68
C ASN A 23 11.81 7.24 11.62
N GLY A 24 11.64 6.69 10.42
CA GLY A 24 12.60 6.80 9.33
C GLY A 24 12.27 7.93 8.36
N ASP A 25 12.76 7.80 7.13
CA ASP A 25 12.64 8.82 6.09
C ASP A 25 11.18 9.09 5.69
N PHE A 26 10.30 8.12 5.88
CA PHE A 26 8.89 8.22 5.52
C PHE A 26 8.01 8.69 6.70
N LYS A 27 8.62 9.15 7.78
CA LYS A 27 7.90 9.64 8.95
C LYS A 27 6.78 10.65 8.61
N PRO A 28 7.00 11.64 7.72
CA PRO A 28 5.92 12.57 7.38
C PRO A 28 4.67 11.88 6.84
N LEU A 29 4.81 10.81 6.08
CA LEU A 29 3.67 10.06 5.58
C LEU A 29 2.91 9.36 6.71
N HIS A 30 3.64 8.84 7.69
CA HIS A 30 3.02 8.18 8.86
C HIS A 30 2.28 9.17 9.76
N VAL A 31 2.73 10.42 9.80
CA VAL A 31 2.07 11.48 10.56
C VAL A 31 0.75 11.88 9.89
N ILE A 32 0.77 12.03 8.57
CA ILE A 32 -0.39 12.47 7.79
C ILE A 32 -1.43 11.36 7.61
N ASN A 33 -0.98 10.11 7.49
CA ASN A 33 -1.85 9.00 7.10
C ASN A 33 -3.08 8.83 8.00
N PRO A 34 -2.97 8.84 9.34
CA PRO A 34 -4.16 8.71 10.18
C PRO A 34 -5.17 9.84 9.97
N LEU A 35 -4.68 11.07 9.72
CA LEU A 35 -5.54 12.23 9.46
C LEU A 35 -6.34 12.04 8.18
N ARG A 36 -5.67 11.57 7.12
CA ARG A 36 -6.31 11.31 5.83
C ARG A 36 -7.32 10.17 5.92
N ALA A 37 -6.93 9.07 6.55
CA ALA A 37 -7.79 7.90 6.69
C ALA A 37 -9.04 8.23 7.53
N ASN A 38 -8.88 8.94 8.62
CA ASN A 38 -10.00 9.34 9.47
C ASN A 38 -10.93 10.34 8.76
N TYR A 39 -10.37 11.26 7.98
CA TYR A 39 -11.16 12.17 7.17
C TYR A 39 -12.09 11.42 6.23
N ILE A 40 -11.55 10.42 5.53
CA ILE A 40 -12.35 9.61 4.60
C ILE A 40 -13.41 8.82 5.37
N LYS A 41 -13.02 8.19 6.46
CA LYS A 41 -13.94 7.41 7.30
C LYS A 41 -15.11 8.25 7.80
N ASP A 42 -14.85 9.50 8.17
CA ASP A 42 -15.90 10.39 8.68
C ASP A 42 -16.87 10.83 7.59
N LYS A 43 -16.45 10.81 6.32
CA LYS A 43 -17.27 11.24 5.19
C LYS A 43 -18.05 10.08 4.57
N ILE A 44 -17.54 8.85 4.67
CA ILE A 44 -18.09 7.69 3.98
C ILE A 44 -18.04 6.49 4.92
N ASN A 45 -19.13 5.74 4.98
CA ASN A 45 -19.09 4.43 5.63
C ASN A 45 -18.29 3.49 4.73
N LEU A 46 -17.10 3.11 5.17
CA LEU A 46 -16.17 2.31 4.37
C LEU A 46 -16.45 0.81 4.41
N GLU A 47 -17.24 0.35 5.37
CA GLU A 47 -17.48 -1.09 5.53
C GLU A 47 -18.07 -1.70 4.27
N ASN A 48 -17.38 -2.70 3.72
CA ASN A 48 -17.72 -3.41 2.49
C ASN A 48 -17.73 -2.55 1.22
N LYS A 49 -17.25 -1.31 1.29
CA LYS A 49 -17.14 -0.45 0.11
C LYS A 49 -15.90 -0.84 -0.71
N LYS A 50 -16.06 -0.83 -2.01
CA LYS A 50 -14.92 -1.00 -2.93
C LYS A 50 -14.22 0.33 -3.09
N VAL A 51 -12.92 0.34 -2.81
CA VAL A 51 -12.10 1.56 -2.85
C VAL A 51 -10.90 1.32 -3.75
N LEU A 52 -10.63 2.28 -4.61
CA LEU A 52 -9.43 2.29 -5.46
C LEU A 52 -8.50 3.39 -4.96
N ASP A 53 -7.30 3.01 -4.54
CA ASP A 53 -6.26 3.94 -4.10
C ASP A 53 -5.27 4.15 -5.27
N VAL A 54 -5.37 5.28 -5.94
CA VAL A 54 -4.52 5.63 -7.08
C VAL A 54 -3.26 6.30 -6.56
N GLY A 55 -2.09 5.79 -6.98
CA GLY A 55 -0.82 6.25 -6.45
C GLY A 55 -0.58 5.75 -5.04
N CYS A 56 -0.88 4.47 -4.79
CA CYS A 56 -0.91 3.91 -3.43
C CYS A 56 0.47 3.79 -2.78
N GLY A 57 1.57 3.85 -3.55
CA GLY A 57 2.92 3.71 -3.01
C GLY A 57 3.08 2.43 -2.20
N GLY A 58 3.65 2.53 -1.01
CA GLY A 58 3.88 1.39 -0.12
C GLY A 58 2.68 0.91 0.66
N GLY A 59 1.49 1.47 0.42
CA GLY A 59 0.25 0.94 0.94
C GLY A 59 -0.24 1.50 2.27
N LEU A 60 0.32 2.63 2.74
CA LEU A 60 -0.05 3.18 4.04
C LEU A 60 -1.55 3.51 4.13
N LEU A 61 -2.07 4.27 3.16
CA LEU A 61 -3.47 4.64 3.15
C LEU A 61 -4.36 3.43 2.84
N ALA A 62 -3.96 2.61 1.88
CA ALA A 62 -4.71 1.42 1.49
C ALA A 62 -4.94 0.49 2.69
N GLU A 63 -3.91 0.24 3.49
CA GLU A 63 -4.05 -0.62 4.67
C GLU A 63 -4.94 0.01 5.74
N ALA A 64 -4.85 1.33 5.94
CA ALA A 64 -5.72 2.02 6.89
C ALA A 64 -7.19 1.92 6.47
N LEU A 65 -7.49 2.09 5.19
CA LEU A 65 -8.86 1.95 4.69
C LEU A 65 -9.36 0.52 4.78
N HIS A 66 -8.49 -0.45 4.53
CA HIS A 66 -8.79 -1.86 4.74
C HIS A 66 -9.18 -2.13 6.20
N ASP A 67 -8.46 -1.55 7.14
CA ASP A 67 -8.72 -1.73 8.56
C ASP A 67 -10.08 -1.14 8.97
N PHE A 68 -10.60 -0.18 8.22
CA PHE A 68 -11.95 0.35 8.40
C PHE A 68 -13.04 -0.46 7.68
N GLY A 69 -12.67 -1.60 7.11
CA GLY A 69 -13.61 -2.53 6.50
C GLY A 69 -13.78 -2.40 5.00
N ALA A 70 -13.04 -1.53 4.33
CA ALA A 70 -13.12 -1.37 2.89
C ALA A 70 -12.47 -2.53 2.14
N LYS A 71 -12.99 -2.80 0.93
CA LYS A 71 -12.36 -3.73 -0.01
C LYS A 71 -11.47 -2.89 -0.93
N VAL A 72 -10.17 -2.90 -0.67
CA VAL A 72 -9.24 -1.97 -1.29
C VAL A 72 -8.47 -2.61 -2.43
N THR A 73 -8.36 -1.87 -3.52
CA THR A 73 -7.43 -2.14 -4.61
C THR A 73 -6.49 -0.94 -4.72
N GLY A 74 -5.19 -1.17 -4.69
CA GLY A 74 -4.19 -0.14 -4.86
C GLY A 74 -3.52 -0.25 -6.21
N ILE A 75 -3.30 0.88 -6.87
CA ILE A 75 -2.52 0.94 -8.11
C ILE A 75 -1.45 2.01 -8.00
N ASP A 76 -0.32 1.77 -8.64
CA ASP A 76 0.77 2.73 -8.72
C ASP A 76 1.61 2.39 -9.94
N ALA A 77 2.11 3.41 -10.62
CA ALA A 77 3.00 3.23 -11.76
C ALA A 77 4.40 2.80 -11.33
N ALA A 78 4.77 3.04 -10.07
CA ALA A 78 6.10 2.72 -9.53
C ALA A 78 6.13 1.32 -8.94
N GLY A 79 6.77 0.39 -9.66
CA GLY A 79 6.86 -1.03 -9.27
C GLY A 79 7.44 -1.26 -7.88
N PRO A 80 8.54 -0.59 -7.48
CA PRO A 80 9.09 -0.81 -6.14
C PRO A 80 8.11 -0.52 -5.00
N GLY A 81 7.29 0.52 -5.11
CA GLY A 81 6.26 0.81 -4.13
C GLY A 81 5.21 -0.29 -4.05
N ILE A 82 4.76 -0.77 -5.21
CA ILE A 82 3.79 -1.86 -5.28
C ILE A 82 4.33 -3.13 -4.61
N GLU A 83 5.59 -3.47 -4.83
CA GLU A 83 6.18 -4.66 -4.21
C GLU A 83 6.25 -4.51 -2.68
N VAL A 84 6.58 -3.32 -2.19
CA VAL A 84 6.54 -3.01 -0.75
C VAL A 84 5.13 -3.19 -0.20
N ALA A 85 4.13 -2.64 -0.90
CA ALA A 85 2.73 -2.72 -0.49
C ALA A 85 2.26 -4.18 -0.40
N LYS A 86 2.56 -4.97 -1.42
CA LYS A 86 2.20 -6.40 -1.45
C LYS A 86 2.84 -7.16 -0.29
N LEU A 87 4.13 -6.93 -0.07
CA LEU A 87 4.87 -7.63 0.96
C LEU A 87 4.32 -7.31 2.35
N HIS A 88 4.10 -6.04 2.63
CA HIS A 88 3.60 -5.63 3.95
C HIS A 88 2.19 -6.15 4.20
N ALA A 89 1.31 -6.07 3.21
CA ALA A 89 -0.06 -6.58 3.35
C ALA A 89 -0.07 -8.09 3.58
N SER A 90 0.76 -8.82 2.83
CA SER A 90 0.87 -10.27 2.99
C SER A 90 1.39 -10.65 4.38
N ASN A 91 2.43 -9.96 4.86
CA ASN A 91 3.01 -10.23 6.17
C ASN A 91 2.04 -9.94 7.32
N ASN A 92 1.09 -9.03 7.10
CA ASN A 92 0.10 -8.65 8.10
C ASN A 92 -1.28 -9.23 7.82
N GLN A 93 -1.37 -10.18 6.88
CA GLN A 93 -2.59 -10.93 6.56
C GLN A 93 -3.76 -10.01 6.17
N LYS A 94 -3.45 -8.97 5.38
CA LYS A 94 -4.44 -8.04 4.86
C LYS A 94 -4.72 -8.37 3.40
N ASP A 95 -5.98 -8.54 3.07
CA ASP A 95 -6.43 -8.91 1.73
C ASP A 95 -6.66 -7.65 0.91
N ILE A 96 -5.59 -7.18 0.27
CA ILE A 96 -5.62 -6.00 -0.58
C ILE A 96 -5.00 -6.39 -1.93
N GLU A 97 -5.67 -6.03 -3.02
CA GLU A 97 -5.14 -6.24 -4.36
C GLU A 97 -4.31 -5.05 -4.78
N TYR A 98 -3.09 -5.31 -5.28
CA TYR A 98 -2.18 -4.27 -5.74
C TYR A 98 -1.73 -4.56 -7.17
N TYR A 99 -1.74 -3.53 -8.02
CA TYR A 99 -1.32 -3.65 -9.41
C TYR A 99 -0.39 -2.51 -9.80
N GLU A 100 0.67 -2.84 -10.54
CA GLU A 100 1.55 -1.85 -11.16
C GLU A 100 0.86 -1.35 -12.43
N LYS A 101 0.07 -0.30 -12.29
CA LYS A 101 -0.73 0.27 -13.37
C LYS A 101 -0.92 1.76 -13.16
N THR A 102 -1.18 2.48 -14.25
CA THR A 102 -1.65 3.86 -14.18
C THR A 102 -3.17 3.88 -14.14
N ALA A 103 -3.74 5.03 -13.78
CA ALA A 103 -5.20 5.22 -13.86
C ALA A 103 -5.70 5.08 -15.31
N GLU A 104 -4.90 5.52 -16.28
CA GLU A 104 -5.23 5.38 -17.70
C GLU A 104 -5.32 3.91 -18.11
N ASP A 105 -4.34 3.09 -17.68
CA ASP A 105 -4.34 1.66 -17.98
C ASP A 105 -5.60 0.99 -17.46
N LEU A 106 -6.03 1.38 -16.28
CA LEU A 106 -7.23 0.81 -15.66
C LEU A 106 -8.50 1.23 -16.42
N SER A 107 -8.57 2.47 -16.87
CA SER A 107 -9.75 2.99 -17.57
C SER A 107 -9.94 2.38 -18.95
N GLN A 108 -8.90 1.75 -19.51
CA GLN A 108 -8.96 1.13 -20.83
C GLN A 108 -9.35 -0.37 -20.77
N GLN A 109 -9.60 -0.88 -19.59
CA GLN A 109 -9.99 -2.28 -19.44
C GLN A 109 -11.49 -2.52 -19.59
#